data_850e941710715ed78781047b4a4e64ba
#
_entry.id   850e941710715ed78781047b4a4e64ba
#
_cell.length_a   1.000
_cell.length_b   1.000
_cell.length_c   1.000
_cell.angle_alpha   90.00
_cell.angle_beta   90.00
_cell.angle_gamma   90.00
#
_symmetry.space_group_name_H-M   'P 1'
#
loop_
_entity.id
_entity.type
_entity.pdbx_description
1 polymer ?
#
loop_
_entity_poly.entity_id
_entity_poly.type
_entity_poly.pdbx_seq_one_letter_code
_entity_poly.pdbx_strand_id
1 'polypeptide(L)' 'MNGTVKWYNPRKGFGFIEVEEGKDVFVHRTQVPMGTYLNEGDKVEFEIEEDDKGPKAVNLKKL' A
#
# COMPACT_ATOMS: atom_id res chain seq x y z
N MET A 1 1.44 8.58 -7.08
CA MET A 1 1.60 7.29 -7.78
C MET A 1 0.39 6.40 -7.49
N ASN A 2 -0.08 5.70 -8.49
CA ASN A 2 -1.24 4.84 -8.33
C ASN A 2 -0.83 3.37 -8.39
N GLY A 3 -1.55 2.54 -7.66
CA GLY A 3 -1.31 1.11 -7.66
C GLY A 3 -2.57 0.34 -7.31
N THR A 4 -2.44 -0.97 -7.26
CA THR A 4 -3.54 -1.87 -6.94
C THR A 4 -3.11 -2.72 -5.74
N VAL A 5 -3.98 -2.83 -4.75
CA VAL A 5 -3.68 -3.66 -3.58
C VAL A 5 -3.57 -5.12 -4.02
N LYS A 6 -2.40 -5.70 -3.82
CA LYS A 6 -2.16 -7.09 -4.12
C LYS A 6 -2.75 -7.98 -3.04
N TRP A 7 -2.47 -7.64 -1.79
CA TRP A 7 -3.12 -8.21 -0.62
C TRP A 7 -2.81 -7.33 0.59
N TYR A 8 -3.65 -7.43 1.59
CA TYR A 8 -3.46 -6.70 2.83
C TYR A 8 -4.00 -7.53 3.98
N ASN A 9 -3.22 -7.64 5.05
CA ASN A 9 -3.63 -8.38 6.24
C ASN A 9 -3.90 -7.40 7.38
N PRO A 10 -5.18 -7.10 7.66
CA PRO A 10 -5.51 -6.13 8.70
C PRO A 10 -5.14 -6.57 10.11
N ARG A 11 -5.02 -7.86 10.34
CA ARG A 11 -4.59 -8.38 11.64
C ARG A 11 -3.13 -8.07 11.92
N LYS A 12 -2.29 -8.29 10.91
CA LYS A 12 -0.87 -8.02 11.02
C LYS A 12 -0.53 -6.58 10.73
N GLY A 13 -1.44 -5.86 10.05
CA GLY A 13 -1.27 -4.45 9.78
C GLY A 13 -0.31 -4.13 8.66
N PHE A 14 -0.21 -4.99 7.65
CA PHE A 14 0.63 -4.71 6.49
C PHE A 14 0.15 -5.45 5.25
N GLY A 15 0.65 -5.03 4.11
CA GLY A 15 0.34 -5.65 2.84
C GLY A 15 1.25 -5.14 1.74
N PHE A 16 0.88 -5.44 0.51
CA PHE A 16 1.64 -5.01 -0.65
C PHE A 16 0.74 -4.43 -1.72
N ILE A 17 1.26 -3.41 -2.39
CA ILE A 17 0.59 -2.73 -3.49
C ILE A 17 1.40 -3.02 -4.74
N GLU A 18 0.75 -3.46 -5.80
CA GLU A 18 1.41 -3.69 -7.08
C GLU A 18 1.33 -2.40 -7.89
N VAL A 19 2.49 -1.95 -8.39
CA VAL A 19 2.56 -0.80 -9.29
C VAL A 19 2.72 -1.29 -10.72
N GLU A 20 2.49 -0.38 -11.69
CA GLU A 20 2.45 -0.73 -13.12
C GLU A 20 3.65 -1.51 -13.63
N GLU A 21 4.80 -1.32 -13.05
CA GLU A 21 6.01 -1.99 -13.51
C GLU A 21 6.18 -3.40 -12.93
N GLY A 22 5.15 -3.91 -12.27
CA GLY A 22 5.20 -5.23 -11.67
C GLY A 22 5.97 -5.30 -10.37
N LYS A 23 6.31 -4.18 -9.80
CA LYS A 23 7.02 -4.13 -8.52
C LYS A 23 6.02 -4.07 -7.38
N ASP A 24 6.35 -4.72 -6.27
CA ASP A 24 5.53 -4.67 -5.07
C ASP A 24 6.06 -3.60 -4.14
N VAL A 25 5.16 -2.80 -3.59
CA VAL A 25 5.49 -1.75 -2.64
C VAL A 25 4.85 -2.11 -1.31
N PHE A 26 5.64 -2.13 -0.25
CA PHE A 26 5.16 -2.46 1.09
C PHE A 26 4.27 -1.33 1.62
N VAL A 27 3.18 -1.70 2.29
CA VAL A 27 2.30 -0.73 2.96
C VAL A 27 2.07 -1.20 4.40
N HIS A 28 2.26 -0.28 5.35
CA HIS A 28 2.01 -0.54 6.76
C HIS A 28 0.73 0.15 7.19
N ARG A 29 0.03 -0.41 8.17
CA ARG A 29 -1.26 0.14 8.64
C ARG A 29 -1.18 1.60 9.05
N THR A 30 -0.03 2.08 9.50
CA THR A 30 0.14 3.47 9.88
C THR A 30 -0.03 4.43 8.71
N GLN A 31 0.08 3.92 7.49
CA GLN A 31 -0.11 4.71 6.27
C GLN A 31 -1.51 4.55 5.67
N VAL A 32 -2.32 3.69 6.26
CA VAL A 32 -3.70 3.50 5.83
C VAL A 32 -4.58 4.41 6.67
N PRO A 33 -5.35 5.32 6.05
CA PRO A 33 -6.21 6.22 6.81
C PRO A 33 -7.19 5.47 7.70
N MET A 34 -7.44 6.03 8.87
CA MET A 34 -8.39 5.43 9.81
C MET A 34 -9.76 5.27 9.15
N GLY A 35 -10.37 4.10 9.33
CA GLY A 35 -11.67 3.81 8.74
C GLY A 35 -11.59 3.31 7.30
N THR A 36 -10.39 3.22 6.73
CA THR A 36 -10.20 2.70 5.39
C THR A 36 -9.81 1.24 5.45
N TYR A 37 -10.48 0.40 4.66
CA TYR A 37 -10.14 -1.01 4.56
C TYR A 37 -9.60 -1.28 3.17
N LEU A 38 -8.44 -1.94 3.12
CA LEU A 38 -7.83 -2.32 1.85
C LEU A 38 -8.18 -3.76 1.53
N ASN A 39 -8.74 -3.96 0.35
CA ASN A 39 -9.08 -5.29 -0.15
C ASN A 39 -8.29 -5.57 -1.41
N GLU A 40 -8.03 -6.82 -1.68
CA GLU A 40 -7.35 -7.24 -2.89
C GLU A 40 -8.06 -6.64 -4.12
N GLY A 41 -7.30 -6.01 -4.98
CA GLY A 41 -7.84 -5.38 -6.18
C GLY A 41 -8.23 -3.92 -6.04
N ASP A 42 -8.21 -3.37 -4.83
CA ASP A 42 -8.55 -1.96 -4.63
C ASP A 42 -7.50 -1.05 -5.25
N LYS A 43 -7.97 0.04 -5.84
CA LYS A 43 -7.09 1.06 -6.40
C LYS A 43 -6.74 2.08 -5.34
N VAL A 44 -5.46 2.44 -5.27
CA VAL A 44 -4.96 3.37 -4.28
C VAL A 44 -3.99 4.36 -4.90
N GLU A 45 -3.89 5.52 -4.27
CA GLU A 45 -2.91 6.53 -4.61
C GLU A 45 -1.99 6.71 -3.42
N PHE A 46 -0.71 6.85 -3.67
CA PHE A 46 0.29 6.93 -2.59
C PHE A 46 1.59 7.53 -3.11
N GLU A 47 2.50 7.81 -2.18
CA GLU A 47 3.86 8.21 -2.49
C GLU A 47 4.79 7.07 -2.08
N ILE A 48 5.96 6.99 -2.69
CA ILE A 48 6.96 5.99 -2.34
C ILE A 48 8.07 6.63 -1.54
N GLU A 49 8.42 6.00 -0.43
CA GLU A 49 9.57 6.40 0.38
C GLU A 49 10.50 5.21 0.47
N GLU A 50 11.78 5.44 0.22
CA GLU A 50 12.77 4.37 0.32
C GLU A 50 13.32 4.31 1.74
N ASP A 51 13.46 3.11 2.28
CA ASP A 51 14.15 2.90 3.54
C ASP A 51 15.07 1.67 3.41
N ASP A 52 15.67 1.26 4.51
CA ASP A 52 16.64 0.15 4.51
C ASP A 52 16.06 -1.16 4.00
N LYS A 53 14.76 -1.31 4.06
CA LYS A 53 14.08 -2.55 3.63
C LYS A 53 13.52 -2.47 2.22
N GLY A 54 13.66 -1.32 1.57
CA GLY A 54 13.17 -1.12 0.22
C GLY A 54 12.04 -0.09 0.15
N PRO A 55 11.31 -0.03 -0.96
CA PRO A 55 10.26 0.96 -1.14
C PRO A 55 9.04 0.65 -0.30
N LYS A 56 8.45 1.69 0.28
CA LYS A 56 7.21 1.57 1.04
C LYS A 56 6.24 2.68 0.64
N ALA A 57 4.96 2.39 0.72
CA ALA A 57 3.92 3.37 0.41
C ALA A 57 3.68 4.27 1.63
N VAL A 58 3.60 5.57 1.38
CA VAL A 58 3.28 6.55 2.41
C VAL A 58 2.17 7.46 1.88
N ASN A 59 1.46 8.11 2.80
CA ASN A 59 0.34 9.00 2.44
C ASN A 59 -0.68 8.32 1.53
N LEU A 60 -1.04 7.09 1.87
CA LEU A 60 -1.94 6.29 1.06
C LEU A 60 -3.37 6.80 1.12
N LYS A 61 -4.02 6.78 -0.04
CA LYS A 61 -5.40 7.17 -0.16
C LYS A 61 -6.11 6.16 -1.08
N LYS A 62 -7.22 5.65 -0.62
CA LYS A 62 -8.03 4.74 -1.42
C LYS A 62 -8.86 5.54 -2.42
N LEU A 63 -8.82 5.11 -3.66
CA LEU A 63 -9.56 5.79 -4.74
C LEU A 63 -10.98 5.27 -4.89
#